data_a94cf1d3da15b6467a8a41e359fcfa24
#
_entry.id   a94cf1d3da15b6467a8a41e359fcfa24
#
_cell.length_a   1.000
_cell.length_b   1.000
_cell.length_c   1.000
_cell.angle_alpha   90.00
_cell.angle_beta   90.00
_cell.angle_gamma   90.00
#
_symmetry.space_group_name_H-M   'P 1'
#
loop_
_entity.id
_entity.type
_entity.pdbx_description
1 polymer ?
#
loop_
_entity_poly.entity_id
_entity_poly.type
_entity_poly.pdbx_seq_one_letter_code
_entity_poly.pdbx_strand_id
1 'polypeptide(L)'
;MLNIGFQFYADAGTLVNATGNYVNAYDGTKTQFDATNKLTPTMKTFYDTQLLENARPELIFAQLAKKQALPRNHGKSVEWRKWNTLPEAETLTEGVIPTGQKLGMSSMTQDLVQKGLYVTISDLLELHAIDNAILGATEELGASGGMSIDKMVRNEVVGGTVKQLCDKVNAATGEHTEVTVRSGMDTTCVLTPTEVNKAVTTLKKAHAPTINGKYVGIIHPSVAFDLRQSKEWVEAHKYAAVTELFNGEIGELHGVRFIESTNQKIWNDNTCPVKTAASDGKQAVYYSVYATIIMGKDAFAMIDPDGGTMEMIVKTKGEAGGPLEQFSTVGYKYEGAAKRLYEERMVRIESTSAYSATDPAN
;
A
#
# COMPACT_ATOMS: atom_id res chain seq x y z
N MET A 1 48.71 14.63 2.20
CA MET A 1 47.38 14.21 2.55
C MET A 1 46.65 13.81 1.27
N LEU A 2 46.54 12.54 1.01
CA LEU A 2 45.77 12.04 -0.13
C LEU A 2 44.28 12.16 0.26
N ASN A 3 43.56 13.04 -0.41
CA ASN A 3 42.13 13.18 -0.26
C ASN A 3 41.48 12.08 -1.12
N ILE A 4 41.26 10.90 -0.54
CA ILE A 4 40.53 9.83 -1.22
C ILE A 4 39.05 10.16 -1.02
N GLY A 5 38.51 10.90 -1.99
CA GLY A 5 37.07 11.09 -2.06
C GLY A 5 36.41 9.75 -2.41
N PHE A 6 35.81 9.11 -1.44
CA PHE A 6 34.91 7.99 -1.70
C PHE A 6 33.64 8.53 -2.35
N GLN A 7 33.54 8.38 -3.64
CA GLN A 7 32.29 8.64 -4.35
C GLN A 7 31.50 7.35 -4.34
N PHE A 8 30.48 7.32 -3.50
CA PHE A 8 29.45 6.28 -3.57
C PHE A 8 28.53 6.61 -4.75
N TYR A 9 28.79 6.05 -5.88
CA TYR A 9 27.82 6.06 -6.97
C TYR A 9 26.99 4.80 -6.87
N ALA A 10 25.79 4.95 -6.38
CA ALA A 10 24.76 3.95 -6.56
C ALA A 10 24.18 4.14 -7.97
N ASP A 11 24.71 3.44 -8.94
CA ASP A 11 23.95 3.13 -10.13
C ASP A 11 22.87 2.11 -9.76
N ALA A 12 21.72 2.19 -10.40
CA ALA A 12 20.51 1.50 -9.99
C ALA A 12 20.75 0.06 -9.50
N GLY A 13 20.72 -0.11 -8.18
CA GLY A 13 20.78 -1.42 -7.53
C GLY A 13 22.19 -1.94 -7.17
N THR A 14 23.22 -1.09 -7.16
CA THR A 14 24.58 -1.55 -6.85
C THR A 14 25.20 -0.71 -5.74
N LEU A 15 25.43 -1.29 -4.59
CA LEU A 15 26.25 -0.74 -3.51
C LEU A 15 27.68 -1.19 -3.76
N VAL A 16 28.44 -0.42 -4.54
CA VAL A 16 29.79 -0.82 -4.96
C VAL A 16 30.73 0.34 -5.03
N ASN A 17 31.99 0.04 -4.82
CA ASN A 17 33.12 0.88 -5.20
C ASN A 17 33.43 0.85 -6.71
N ALA A 18 32.74 0.08 -7.49
CA ALA A 18 32.93 -0.02 -8.92
C ALA A 18 31.66 0.30 -9.67
N THR A 19 31.79 1.13 -10.68
CA THR A 19 30.76 1.28 -11.72
C THR A 19 30.62 -0.05 -12.43
N GLY A 20 29.58 -0.78 -12.15
CA GLY A 20 29.36 -2.02 -12.87
C GLY A 20 28.12 -2.71 -12.42
N ASN A 21 27.16 -2.63 -13.29
CA ASN A 21 26.17 -3.67 -13.38
C ASN A 21 26.87 -4.99 -13.64
N TYR A 22 26.30 -6.10 -13.20
CA TYR A 22 26.55 -7.42 -13.72
C TYR A 22 26.33 -7.59 -15.20
N VAL A 23 25.98 -6.55 -15.91
CA VAL A 23 25.89 -6.53 -17.35
C VAL A 23 27.31 -6.55 -17.84
N ASN A 24 27.69 -7.62 -18.50
CA ASN A 24 28.97 -7.71 -19.17
C ASN A 24 29.09 -6.49 -20.08
N ALA A 25 30.07 -5.65 -19.81
CA ALA A 25 30.31 -4.43 -20.58
C ALA A 25 30.63 -4.70 -22.07
N TYR A 26 30.93 -5.96 -22.41
CA TYR A 26 31.27 -6.38 -23.76
C TYR A 26 30.07 -6.71 -24.65
N ASP A 27 29.05 -7.37 -24.13
CA ASP A 27 27.95 -7.91 -24.92
C ASP A 27 26.57 -7.60 -24.38
N GLY A 28 26.48 -6.90 -23.24
CA GLY A 28 25.20 -6.57 -22.59
C GLY A 28 24.49 -7.76 -21.99
N THR A 29 25.08 -8.94 -21.97
CA THR A 29 24.46 -10.13 -21.38
C THR A 29 24.67 -10.17 -19.89
N LYS A 30 23.66 -10.68 -19.17
CA LYS A 30 23.74 -10.89 -17.73
C LYS A 30 24.67 -12.07 -17.46
N THR A 31 25.66 -11.89 -16.59
CA THR A 31 26.55 -12.96 -16.14
C THR A 31 25.72 -14.08 -15.48
N GLN A 32 25.94 -15.32 -15.90
CA GLN A 32 25.39 -16.48 -15.19
C GLN A 32 26.20 -16.74 -13.93
N PHE A 33 25.51 -17.03 -12.86
CA PHE A 33 26.11 -17.28 -11.54
C PHE A 33 26.33 -18.77 -11.32
N ASP A 34 27.49 -19.12 -10.82
CA ASP A 34 27.79 -20.49 -10.46
C ASP A 34 27.60 -20.75 -8.97
N ALA A 35 26.94 -21.82 -8.61
CA ALA A 35 26.38 -22.08 -7.27
C ALA A 35 27.30 -22.99 -6.42
N THR A 36 28.58 -22.65 -6.30
CA THR A 36 29.55 -23.52 -5.60
C THR A 36 29.70 -23.28 -4.11
N ASN A 37 29.47 -22.05 -3.62
CA ASN A 37 29.60 -21.70 -2.20
C ASN A 37 28.26 -21.22 -1.59
N LYS A 38 27.57 -22.08 -0.89
CA LYS A 38 26.28 -21.78 -0.26
C LYS A 38 26.44 -21.41 1.20
N LEU A 39 25.75 -20.34 1.64
CA LEU A 39 25.57 -20.07 3.04
C LEU A 39 24.90 -21.27 3.73
N THR A 40 25.31 -21.53 4.96
CA THR A 40 24.67 -22.58 5.76
C THR A 40 23.18 -22.27 5.95
N PRO A 41 22.32 -23.29 6.06
CA PRO A 41 20.88 -23.09 6.31
C PRO A 41 20.60 -22.21 7.54
N THR A 42 21.44 -22.32 8.57
CA THR A 42 21.33 -21.51 9.81
C THR A 42 21.52 -20.01 9.54
N MET A 43 22.48 -19.64 8.71
CA MET A 43 22.68 -18.23 8.35
C MET A 43 21.53 -17.68 7.51
N LYS A 44 21.01 -18.48 6.57
CA LYS A 44 19.81 -18.09 5.80
C LYS A 44 18.61 -17.84 6.71
N THR A 45 18.38 -18.72 7.68
CA THR A 45 17.28 -18.56 8.64
C THR A 45 17.41 -17.27 9.46
N PHE A 46 18.62 -16.91 9.87
CA PHE A 46 18.88 -15.67 10.60
C PHE A 46 18.50 -14.42 9.76
N TYR A 47 18.95 -14.38 8.52
CA TYR A 47 18.65 -13.24 7.64
C TYR A 47 17.15 -13.16 7.28
N ASP A 48 16.48 -14.28 7.07
CA ASP A 48 15.03 -14.30 6.81
C ASP A 48 14.25 -13.75 8.02
N THR A 49 14.65 -14.09 9.24
CA THR A 49 14.03 -13.56 10.46
C THR A 49 14.21 -12.05 10.55
N GLN A 50 15.41 -11.55 10.31
CA GLN A 50 15.70 -10.12 10.34
C GLN A 50 14.88 -9.36 9.29
N LEU A 51 14.79 -9.88 8.08
CA LEU A 51 14.00 -9.31 7.00
C LEU A 51 12.52 -9.18 7.38
N LEU A 52 11.94 -10.21 7.97
CA LEU A 52 10.53 -10.20 8.39
C LEU A 52 10.26 -9.21 9.52
N GLU A 53 11.17 -9.08 10.47
CA GLU A 53 11.03 -8.12 11.57
C GLU A 53 11.02 -6.68 11.05
N ASN A 54 11.90 -6.33 10.14
CA ASN A 54 11.98 -4.99 9.55
C ASN A 54 10.79 -4.69 8.63
N ALA A 55 10.23 -5.68 7.95
CA ALA A 55 9.09 -5.50 7.07
C ALA A 55 7.75 -5.27 7.79
N ARG A 56 7.57 -5.84 8.99
CA ARG A 56 6.29 -5.83 9.73
C ARG A 56 5.70 -4.45 10.00
N PRO A 57 6.47 -3.43 10.43
CA PRO A 57 5.92 -2.12 10.73
C PRO A 57 5.29 -1.40 9.53
N GLU A 58 5.71 -1.74 8.32
CA GLU A 58 5.25 -1.10 7.09
C GLU A 58 3.94 -1.67 6.53
N LEU A 59 3.46 -2.80 7.07
CA LEU A 59 2.30 -3.54 6.55
C LEU A 59 0.98 -3.06 7.16
N ILE A 60 0.49 -1.87 6.83
CA ILE A 60 -0.77 -1.32 7.34
C ILE A 60 -1.96 -1.89 6.58
N PHE A 61 -1.98 -1.78 5.25
CA PHE A 61 -3.08 -2.32 4.43
C PHE A 61 -3.16 -3.85 4.49
N ALA A 62 -2.02 -4.52 4.48
CA ALA A 62 -1.97 -5.97 4.54
C ALA A 62 -2.51 -6.57 5.86
N GLN A 63 -2.43 -5.83 6.98
CA GLN A 63 -2.97 -6.26 8.27
C GLN A 63 -4.51 -6.28 8.28
N LEU A 64 -5.15 -5.39 7.53
CA LEU A 64 -6.61 -5.27 7.45
C LEU A 64 -7.22 -6.20 6.40
N ALA A 65 -6.41 -6.84 5.57
CA ALA A 65 -6.84 -7.77 4.55
C ALA A 65 -7.37 -9.08 5.15
N LYS A 66 -8.40 -9.64 4.53
CA LYS A 66 -8.76 -11.03 4.76
C LYS A 66 -7.70 -11.92 4.13
N LYS A 67 -6.92 -12.64 4.94
CA LYS A 67 -5.88 -13.54 4.44
C LYS A 67 -6.49 -14.81 3.89
N GLN A 68 -6.11 -15.18 2.68
CA GLN A 68 -6.47 -16.42 2.03
C GLN A 68 -5.21 -17.23 1.77
N ALA A 69 -5.06 -18.34 2.48
CA ALA A 69 -3.96 -19.26 2.24
C ALA A 69 -4.14 -19.97 0.90
N LEU A 70 -3.06 -20.08 0.13
CA LEU A 70 -2.98 -20.89 -1.08
C LEU A 70 -1.97 -22.01 -0.85
N PRO A 71 -2.42 -23.29 -0.76
CA PRO A 71 -1.52 -24.43 -0.58
C PRO A 71 -0.59 -24.61 -1.79
N ARG A 72 0.60 -25.17 -1.54
CA ARG A 72 1.56 -25.50 -2.62
C ARG A 72 0.93 -26.44 -3.66
N ASN A 73 1.31 -26.29 -4.91
CA ASN A 73 0.85 -27.11 -6.03
C ASN A 73 -0.63 -26.99 -6.41
N HIS A 74 -1.32 -25.94 -5.97
CA HIS A 74 -2.73 -25.67 -6.30
C HIS A 74 -2.94 -24.61 -7.40
N GLY A 75 -1.93 -24.37 -8.22
CA GLY A 75 -1.97 -23.38 -9.29
C GLY A 75 -1.60 -21.96 -8.82
N LYS A 76 -1.66 -20.99 -9.75
CA LYS A 76 -1.29 -19.59 -9.50
C LYS A 76 -2.48 -18.65 -9.37
N SER A 77 -3.70 -19.15 -9.45
CA SER A 77 -4.93 -18.35 -9.43
C SER A 77 -5.80 -18.75 -8.26
N VAL A 78 -6.40 -17.78 -7.59
CA VAL A 78 -7.41 -17.99 -6.55
C VAL A 78 -8.75 -17.46 -7.04
N GLU A 79 -9.79 -18.23 -6.86
CA GLU A 79 -11.17 -17.86 -7.17
C GLU A 79 -11.96 -17.72 -5.87
N TRP A 80 -12.57 -16.53 -5.67
CA TRP A 80 -13.55 -16.31 -4.62
C TRP A 80 -14.95 -16.35 -5.21
N ARG A 81 -15.85 -16.97 -4.48
CA ARG A 81 -17.26 -17.08 -4.86
C ARG A 81 -18.13 -16.40 -3.82
N LYS A 82 -19.09 -15.63 -4.29
CA LYS A 82 -20.12 -15.03 -3.41
C LYS A 82 -21.51 -15.35 -3.95
N TRP A 83 -22.42 -15.62 -3.04
CA TRP A 83 -23.84 -15.74 -3.37
C TRP A 83 -24.44 -14.36 -3.60
N ASN A 84 -25.28 -14.25 -4.62
CA ASN A 84 -26.05 -13.04 -4.85
C ASN A 84 -27.16 -12.95 -3.83
N THR A 85 -27.46 -11.76 -3.37
CA THR A 85 -28.58 -11.51 -2.43
C THR A 85 -29.90 -11.89 -3.09
N LEU A 86 -30.71 -12.63 -2.38
CA LEU A 86 -32.08 -12.93 -2.82
C LEU A 86 -32.98 -11.71 -2.60
N PRO A 87 -34.04 -11.54 -3.42
CA PRO A 87 -35.05 -10.52 -3.18
C PRO A 87 -35.81 -10.80 -1.89
N GLU A 88 -36.54 -9.82 -1.42
CA GLU A 88 -37.43 -9.95 -0.26
C GLU A 88 -38.52 -11.02 -0.52
N ALA A 89 -39.03 -11.60 0.55
CA ALA A 89 -40.14 -12.57 0.47
C ALA A 89 -41.44 -11.90 -0.01
N GLU A 90 -42.09 -12.53 -0.96
CA GLU A 90 -43.40 -12.10 -1.46
C GLU A 90 -44.54 -12.62 -0.59
N THR A 91 -45.66 -11.90 -0.62
CA THR A 91 -46.89 -12.33 0.09
C THR A 91 -47.42 -13.61 -0.58
N LEU A 92 -47.65 -14.64 0.23
CA LEU A 92 -48.20 -15.90 -0.28
C LEU A 92 -49.71 -15.83 -0.40
N THR A 93 -50.25 -16.32 -1.49
CA THR A 93 -51.69 -16.50 -1.69
C THR A 93 -52.06 -17.93 -1.38
N GLU A 94 -53.13 -18.10 -0.57
CA GLU A 94 -53.62 -19.44 -0.20
C GLU A 94 -53.97 -20.27 -1.44
N GLY A 95 -53.47 -21.53 -1.51
CA GLY A 95 -53.72 -22.46 -2.59
C GLY A 95 -52.92 -22.23 -3.86
N VAL A 96 -51.99 -21.21 -3.87
CA VAL A 96 -51.10 -20.92 -5.02
C VAL A 96 -49.65 -21.28 -4.67
N ILE A 97 -49.02 -22.11 -5.49
CA ILE A 97 -47.59 -22.43 -5.32
C ILE A 97 -46.77 -21.24 -5.84
N PRO A 98 -45.95 -20.57 -5.01
CA PRO A 98 -45.14 -19.45 -5.45
C PRO A 98 -44.03 -19.91 -6.41
N THR A 99 -43.61 -19.03 -7.29
CA THR A 99 -42.48 -19.26 -8.18
C THR A 99 -41.17 -19.27 -7.39
N GLY A 100 -40.42 -20.37 -7.43
CA GLY A 100 -39.12 -20.44 -6.74
C GLY A 100 -38.11 -19.47 -7.31
N GLN A 101 -37.34 -18.84 -6.42
CA GLN A 101 -36.26 -17.91 -6.80
C GLN A 101 -34.99 -18.68 -7.16
N LYS A 102 -34.26 -18.20 -8.17
CA LYS A 102 -33.00 -18.78 -8.59
C LYS A 102 -31.84 -18.23 -7.79
N LEU A 103 -31.09 -19.11 -7.12
CA LEU A 103 -29.86 -18.71 -6.42
C LEU A 103 -28.74 -18.49 -7.43
N GLY A 104 -28.28 -17.25 -7.54
CA GLY A 104 -27.13 -16.86 -8.38
C GLY A 104 -25.83 -16.83 -7.57
N MET A 105 -24.72 -17.09 -8.23
CA MET A 105 -23.37 -17.01 -7.66
C MET A 105 -22.48 -16.19 -8.58
N SER A 106 -21.71 -15.26 -7.99
CA SER A 106 -20.67 -14.49 -8.67
C SER A 106 -19.30 -15.00 -8.28
N SER A 107 -18.38 -15.11 -9.23
CA SER A 107 -16.99 -15.49 -8.98
C SER A 107 -16.03 -14.37 -9.34
N MET A 108 -14.92 -14.28 -8.59
CA MET A 108 -13.84 -13.34 -8.81
C MET A 108 -12.53 -14.10 -8.74
N THR A 109 -11.74 -14.02 -9.80
CA THR A 109 -10.42 -14.65 -9.89
C THR A 109 -9.31 -13.62 -9.77
N GLN A 110 -8.19 -14.02 -9.20
CA GLN A 110 -6.97 -13.21 -9.13
C GLN A 110 -5.75 -14.11 -9.25
N ASP A 111 -4.85 -13.73 -10.15
CA ASP A 111 -3.56 -14.40 -10.33
C ASP A 111 -2.51 -13.85 -9.38
N LEU A 112 -1.64 -14.73 -8.90
CA LEU A 112 -0.45 -14.37 -8.13
C LEU A 112 0.57 -13.68 -9.01
N VAL A 113 1.21 -12.66 -8.46
CA VAL A 113 2.32 -11.94 -9.08
C VAL A 113 3.55 -12.09 -8.21
N GLN A 114 4.65 -12.55 -8.82
CA GLN A 114 5.95 -12.61 -8.17
C GLN A 114 6.69 -11.29 -8.36
N LYS A 115 7.22 -10.74 -7.27
CA LYS A 115 8.05 -9.54 -7.26
C LYS A 115 9.30 -9.79 -6.43
N GLY A 116 10.36 -9.06 -6.73
CA GLY A 116 11.60 -9.14 -5.96
C GLY A 116 12.54 -8.00 -6.29
N LEU A 117 13.47 -7.78 -5.38
CA LEU A 117 14.54 -6.80 -5.50
C LEU A 117 15.82 -7.41 -4.94
N TYR A 118 16.97 -7.05 -5.50
CA TYR A 118 18.27 -7.45 -4.98
C TYR A 118 19.28 -6.31 -5.06
N VAL A 119 20.24 -6.36 -4.16
CA VAL A 119 21.38 -5.45 -4.07
C VAL A 119 22.66 -6.27 -4.29
N THR A 120 23.59 -5.69 -5.01
CA THR A 120 24.90 -6.26 -5.26
C THR A 120 25.93 -5.55 -4.41
N ILE A 121 26.82 -6.31 -3.81
CA ILE A 121 27.91 -5.84 -2.95
C ILE A 121 29.22 -6.33 -3.52
N SER A 122 30.18 -5.43 -3.78
CA SER A 122 31.50 -5.82 -4.27
C SER A 122 32.40 -6.29 -3.12
N ASP A 123 33.38 -7.13 -3.44
CA ASP A 123 34.37 -7.62 -2.50
C ASP A 123 35.25 -6.53 -1.90
N LEU A 124 35.58 -5.48 -2.71
CA LEU A 124 36.32 -4.32 -2.23
C LEU A 124 35.52 -3.51 -1.19
N LEU A 125 34.19 -3.36 -1.39
CA LEU A 125 33.33 -2.70 -0.42
C LEU A 125 33.27 -3.53 0.89
N GLU A 126 33.09 -4.82 0.79
CA GLU A 126 33.06 -5.71 1.96
C GLU A 126 34.38 -5.73 2.74
N LEU A 127 35.52 -5.60 2.03
CA LEU A 127 36.83 -5.57 2.64
C LEU A 127 37.18 -4.22 3.30
N HIS A 128 36.72 -3.11 2.72
CA HIS A 128 37.11 -1.76 3.15
C HIS A 128 36.01 -1.01 3.90
N ALA A 129 34.75 -1.46 3.88
CA ALA A 129 33.68 -0.84 4.63
C ALA A 129 33.88 -1.03 6.13
N ILE A 130 33.69 0.05 6.89
CA ILE A 130 33.71 0.00 8.37
C ILE A 130 32.43 -0.69 8.88
N ASP A 131 31.33 -0.50 8.19
CA ASP A 131 30.04 -1.08 8.55
C ASP A 131 29.74 -2.35 7.76
N ASN A 132 28.95 -3.23 8.32
CA ASN A 132 28.52 -4.46 7.66
C ASN A 132 27.50 -4.16 6.56
N ALA A 133 27.98 -4.06 5.31
CA ALA A 133 27.13 -3.74 4.16
C ALA A 133 26.02 -4.77 3.90
N ILE A 134 26.24 -6.04 4.24
CA ILE A 134 25.23 -7.11 4.10
C ILE A 134 24.07 -6.88 5.08
N LEU A 135 24.38 -6.50 6.32
CA LEU A 135 23.35 -6.25 7.35
C LEU A 135 22.52 -5.02 6.97
N GLY A 136 23.17 -3.91 6.61
CA GLY A 136 22.48 -2.71 6.15
C GLY A 136 21.60 -2.95 4.91
N ALA A 137 22.12 -3.72 3.93
CA ALA A 137 21.31 -4.11 2.79
C ALA A 137 20.09 -4.96 3.17
N THR A 138 20.21 -5.82 4.19
CA THR A 138 19.09 -6.64 4.67
C THR A 138 18.00 -5.78 5.30
N GLU A 139 18.36 -4.79 6.11
CA GLU A 139 17.42 -3.87 6.75
C GLU A 139 16.66 -3.05 5.71
N GLU A 140 17.37 -2.45 4.76
CA GLU A 140 16.76 -1.66 3.68
C GLU A 140 15.88 -2.51 2.75
N LEU A 141 16.31 -3.73 2.43
CA LEU A 141 15.50 -4.66 1.65
C LEU A 141 14.24 -5.10 2.40
N GLY A 142 14.32 -5.25 3.74
CA GLY A 142 13.17 -5.55 4.58
C GLY A 142 12.11 -4.45 4.52
N ALA A 143 12.53 -3.19 4.72
CA ALA A 143 11.66 -2.02 4.62
C ALA A 143 11.05 -1.88 3.21
N SER A 144 11.87 -2.03 2.17
CA SER A 144 11.43 -1.99 0.77
C SER A 144 10.42 -3.10 0.44
N GLY A 145 10.65 -4.31 0.96
CA GLY A 145 9.75 -5.45 0.77
C GLY A 145 8.39 -5.22 1.41
N GLY A 146 8.37 -4.77 2.66
CA GLY A 146 7.14 -4.39 3.36
C GLY A 146 6.37 -3.32 2.62
N MET A 147 7.02 -2.24 2.23
CA MET A 147 6.41 -1.17 1.45
C MET A 147 5.85 -1.66 0.10
N SER A 148 6.54 -2.58 -0.57
CA SER A 148 6.11 -3.12 -1.86
C SER A 148 4.86 -3.99 -1.74
N ILE A 149 4.76 -4.79 -0.67
CA ILE A 149 3.56 -5.59 -0.36
C ILE A 149 2.39 -4.66 -0.04
N ASP A 150 2.61 -3.70 0.82
CA ASP A 150 1.58 -2.73 1.24
C ASP A 150 1.07 -1.90 0.06
N LYS A 151 1.96 -1.44 -0.83
CA LYS A 151 1.59 -0.76 -2.09
C LYS A 151 0.77 -1.63 -3.03
N MET A 152 1.06 -2.92 -3.11
CA MET A 152 0.29 -3.85 -3.93
C MET A 152 -1.15 -3.93 -3.43
N VAL A 153 -1.34 -4.12 -2.12
CA VAL A 153 -2.67 -4.17 -1.50
C VAL A 153 -3.38 -2.82 -1.61
N ARG A 154 -2.68 -1.72 -1.31
CA ARG A 154 -3.19 -0.35 -1.42
C ARG A 154 -3.74 -0.06 -2.81
N ASN A 155 -2.98 -0.38 -3.86
CA ASN A 155 -3.36 -0.07 -5.24
C ASN A 155 -4.65 -0.80 -5.64
N GLU A 156 -4.82 -2.03 -5.16
CA GLU A 156 -6.08 -2.77 -5.39
C GLU A 156 -7.24 -2.12 -4.62
N VAL A 157 -7.05 -1.77 -3.35
CA VAL A 157 -8.08 -1.13 -2.52
C VAL A 157 -8.48 0.24 -3.07
N VAL A 158 -7.51 1.06 -3.46
CA VAL A 158 -7.73 2.40 -4.05
C VAL A 158 -8.47 2.32 -5.38
N GLY A 159 -8.35 1.23 -6.13
CA GLY A 159 -9.08 1.02 -7.38
C GLY A 159 -10.60 0.85 -7.23
N GLY A 160 -11.16 0.91 -6.01
CA GLY A 160 -12.59 0.74 -5.73
C GLY A 160 -13.50 1.71 -6.51
N THR A 161 -14.72 1.25 -6.83
CA THR A 161 -15.70 2.00 -7.61
C THR A 161 -16.48 3.02 -6.78
N VAL A 162 -16.67 2.72 -5.47
CA VAL A 162 -17.37 3.63 -4.56
C VAL A 162 -16.42 4.74 -4.15
N LYS A 163 -16.57 5.89 -4.80
CA LYS A 163 -15.77 7.08 -4.54
C LYS A 163 -16.64 8.25 -4.10
N GLN A 164 -16.11 9.05 -3.21
CA GLN A 164 -16.67 10.31 -2.75
C GLN A 164 -15.60 11.39 -2.90
N LEU A 165 -15.94 12.51 -3.51
CA LEU A 165 -15.07 13.67 -3.56
C LEU A 165 -15.52 14.65 -2.47
N CYS A 166 -14.56 15.31 -1.81
CA CYS A 166 -14.88 16.33 -0.83
C CYS A 166 -15.46 17.56 -1.52
N ASP A 167 -16.51 18.13 -0.93
CA ASP A 167 -17.15 19.33 -1.43
C ASP A 167 -16.23 20.54 -1.33
N LYS A 168 -16.42 21.52 -2.21
CA LYS A 168 -15.83 22.84 -2.06
C LYS A 168 -16.54 23.59 -0.95
N VAL A 169 -15.78 24.22 -0.08
CA VAL A 169 -16.31 25.05 1.00
C VAL A 169 -16.02 26.51 0.68
N ASN A 170 -17.04 27.32 0.50
CA ASN A 170 -16.87 28.76 0.37
C ASN A 170 -16.51 29.36 1.72
N ALA A 171 -15.29 29.89 1.85
CA ALA A 171 -14.77 30.44 3.11
C ALA A 171 -15.59 31.65 3.63
N ALA A 172 -16.27 32.39 2.75
CA ALA A 172 -17.05 33.56 3.11
C ALA A 172 -18.49 33.25 3.56
N THR A 173 -19.14 32.26 2.91
CA THR A 173 -20.53 31.92 3.14
C THR A 173 -20.72 30.61 3.90
N GLY A 174 -19.67 29.77 3.96
CA GLY A 174 -19.77 28.39 4.49
C GLY A 174 -20.57 27.45 3.60
N GLU A 175 -20.91 27.86 2.38
CA GLU A 175 -21.71 27.06 1.46
C GLU A 175 -20.88 25.91 0.86
N HIS A 176 -21.47 24.73 0.81
CA HIS A 176 -20.87 23.53 0.22
C HIS A 176 -21.33 23.37 -1.22
N THR A 177 -20.38 23.22 -2.13
CA THR A 177 -20.63 22.91 -3.54
C THR A 177 -20.10 21.55 -3.87
N GLU A 178 -20.96 20.65 -4.33
CA GLU A 178 -20.62 19.29 -4.71
C GLU A 178 -19.64 19.26 -5.89
N VAL A 179 -18.60 18.44 -5.78
CA VAL A 179 -17.61 18.21 -6.83
C VAL A 179 -17.79 16.81 -7.40
N THR A 180 -17.99 16.72 -8.72
CA THR A 180 -18.24 15.45 -9.40
C THR A 180 -17.00 14.84 -10.06
N VAL A 181 -15.97 15.65 -10.32
CA VAL A 181 -14.73 15.26 -10.99
C VAL A 181 -13.51 15.74 -10.22
N ARG A 182 -12.45 14.94 -10.17
CA ARG A 182 -11.23 15.27 -9.44
C ARG A 182 -10.59 16.57 -9.91
N SER A 183 -10.52 16.81 -11.19
CA SER A 183 -9.97 18.05 -11.75
C SER A 183 -10.74 19.32 -11.36
N GLY A 184 -11.98 19.17 -10.91
CA GLY A 184 -12.82 20.25 -10.42
C GLY A 184 -12.59 20.62 -8.96
N MET A 185 -11.78 19.88 -8.21
CA MET A 185 -11.44 20.20 -6.81
C MET A 185 -10.57 21.46 -6.73
N ASP A 186 -10.43 22.01 -5.54
CA ASP A 186 -9.51 23.10 -5.23
C ASP A 186 -8.95 22.94 -3.80
N THR A 187 -8.21 23.91 -3.31
CA THR A 187 -7.59 23.87 -1.98
C THR A 187 -8.60 23.88 -0.81
N THR A 188 -9.88 24.12 -1.08
CA THR A 188 -10.94 24.14 -0.05
C THR A 188 -11.60 22.77 0.12
N CYS A 189 -11.33 21.81 -0.80
CA CYS A 189 -11.88 20.46 -0.77
C CYS A 189 -11.16 19.58 0.27
N VAL A 190 -11.01 20.07 1.49
CA VAL A 190 -10.35 19.34 2.59
C VAL A 190 -11.29 18.31 3.22
N LEU A 191 -10.70 17.29 3.85
CA LEU A 191 -11.47 16.29 4.58
C LEU A 191 -12.08 16.91 5.85
N THR A 192 -13.40 16.91 5.93
CA THR A 192 -14.18 17.40 7.07
C THR A 192 -14.89 16.26 7.79
N PRO A 193 -15.28 16.42 9.06
CA PRO A 193 -16.12 15.45 9.77
C PRO A 193 -17.43 15.13 9.05
N THR A 194 -18.02 16.09 8.37
CA THR A 194 -19.23 15.91 7.56
C THR A 194 -18.99 14.92 6.42
N GLU A 195 -17.85 14.98 5.73
CA GLU A 195 -17.49 14.06 4.67
C GLU A 195 -17.26 12.63 5.19
N VAL A 196 -16.66 12.51 6.37
CA VAL A 196 -16.52 11.21 7.05
C VAL A 196 -17.92 10.63 7.38
N ASN A 197 -18.83 11.45 7.88
CA ASN A 197 -20.20 11.00 8.18
C ASN A 197 -20.99 10.59 6.94
N LYS A 198 -20.82 11.30 5.80
CA LYS A 198 -21.38 10.88 4.50
C LYS A 198 -20.90 9.48 4.11
N ALA A 199 -19.57 9.23 4.20
CA ALA A 199 -18.99 7.93 3.88
C ALA A 199 -19.50 6.81 4.81
N VAL A 200 -19.57 7.07 6.12
CA VAL A 200 -20.13 6.12 7.09
C VAL A 200 -21.61 5.83 6.80
N THR A 201 -22.37 6.84 6.42
CA THR A 201 -23.78 6.66 6.03
C THR A 201 -23.90 5.77 4.79
N THR A 202 -23.02 5.95 3.81
CA THR A 202 -22.96 5.10 2.61
C THR A 202 -22.68 3.64 2.99
N LEU A 203 -21.71 3.38 3.85
CA LEU A 203 -21.39 2.03 4.34
C LEU A 203 -22.57 1.41 5.14
N LYS A 204 -23.23 2.18 5.98
CA LYS A 204 -24.41 1.71 6.74
C LYS A 204 -25.58 1.40 5.82
N LYS A 205 -25.84 2.21 4.80
CA LYS A 205 -26.87 1.94 3.78
C LYS A 205 -26.59 0.66 3.00
N ALA A 206 -25.31 0.34 2.77
CA ALA A 206 -24.90 -0.91 2.15
C ALA A 206 -24.83 -2.10 3.13
N HIS A 207 -25.27 -1.93 4.37
CA HIS A 207 -25.20 -2.96 5.43
C HIS A 207 -23.80 -3.53 5.63
N ALA A 208 -22.75 -2.70 5.46
CA ALA A 208 -21.37 -3.13 5.62
C ALA A 208 -21.08 -3.52 7.08
N PRO A 209 -20.56 -4.73 7.36
CA PRO A 209 -20.23 -5.14 8.72
C PRO A 209 -19.02 -4.36 9.23
N THR A 210 -19.04 -4.04 10.52
CA THR A 210 -17.96 -3.34 11.21
C THR A 210 -16.84 -4.29 11.67
N ILE A 211 -15.66 -3.74 11.93
CA ILE A 211 -14.53 -4.43 12.56
C ILE A 211 -14.51 -4.03 14.03
N ASN A 212 -14.76 -4.98 14.94
CA ASN A 212 -14.85 -4.70 16.39
C ASN A 212 -15.81 -3.56 16.75
N GLY A 213 -16.95 -3.49 16.05
CA GLY A 213 -17.99 -2.48 16.28
C GLY A 213 -17.74 -1.12 15.62
N LYS A 214 -16.62 -0.93 14.92
CA LYS A 214 -16.23 0.33 14.27
C LYS A 214 -15.79 0.08 12.83
N TYR A 215 -15.83 1.10 11.99
CA TYR A 215 -15.16 1.09 10.69
C TYR A 215 -13.70 1.50 10.87
N VAL A 216 -12.84 1.11 9.93
CA VAL A 216 -11.43 1.51 9.92
C VAL A 216 -11.20 2.48 8.78
N GLY A 217 -10.58 3.62 9.09
CA GLY A 217 -10.18 4.64 8.12
C GLY A 217 -8.66 4.68 8.02
N ILE A 218 -8.10 4.59 6.80
CA ILE A 218 -6.67 4.81 6.55
C ILE A 218 -6.53 6.18 5.91
N ILE A 219 -5.72 7.04 6.51
CA ILE A 219 -5.58 8.45 6.15
C ILE A 219 -4.11 8.84 6.00
N HIS A 220 -3.82 9.76 5.07
CA HIS A 220 -2.49 10.35 4.95
C HIS A 220 -2.24 11.40 6.05
N PRO A 221 -1.02 11.54 6.60
CA PRO A 221 -0.71 12.52 7.64
C PRO A 221 -1.10 13.97 7.28
N SER A 222 -0.93 14.39 6.03
CA SER A 222 -1.33 15.73 5.56
C SER A 222 -2.84 15.97 5.70
N VAL A 223 -3.66 14.96 5.39
CA VAL A 223 -5.12 15.04 5.52
C VAL A 223 -5.57 14.88 6.97
N ALA A 224 -4.84 14.10 7.76
CA ALA A 224 -5.06 13.97 9.18
C ALA A 224 -4.86 15.30 9.92
N PHE A 225 -3.89 16.11 9.48
CA PHE A 225 -3.70 17.47 9.99
C PHE A 225 -4.96 18.33 9.83
N ASP A 226 -5.58 18.32 8.63
CA ASP A 226 -6.79 19.09 8.36
C ASP A 226 -7.98 18.61 9.21
N LEU A 227 -8.13 17.29 9.34
CA LEU A 227 -9.19 16.70 10.16
C LEU A 227 -9.06 17.09 11.63
N ARG A 228 -7.83 17.07 12.17
CA ARG A 228 -7.54 17.46 13.56
C ARG A 228 -7.80 18.94 13.85
N GLN A 229 -7.77 19.80 12.84
CA GLN A 229 -8.05 21.23 12.99
C GLN A 229 -9.56 21.54 13.05
N SER A 230 -10.42 20.59 12.69
CA SER A 230 -11.85 20.80 12.74
C SER A 230 -12.34 20.96 14.19
N LYS A 231 -13.28 21.91 14.40
CA LYS A 231 -13.84 22.17 15.73
C LYS A 231 -14.51 20.94 16.33
N GLU A 232 -15.22 20.18 15.51
CA GLU A 232 -15.92 18.96 15.91
C GLU A 232 -14.94 17.89 16.41
N TRP A 233 -13.79 17.75 15.75
CA TRP A 233 -12.73 16.84 16.19
C TRP A 233 -12.20 17.26 17.58
N VAL A 234 -11.85 18.53 17.74
CA VAL A 234 -11.31 19.07 19.00
C VAL A 234 -12.30 18.91 20.13
N GLU A 235 -13.60 19.14 19.89
CA GLU A 235 -14.65 18.97 20.90
C GLU A 235 -14.88 17.51 21.27
N ALA A 236 -14.92 16.60 20.30
CA ALA A 236 -15.06 15.15 20.53
C ALA A 236 -13.93 14.60 21.41
N HIS A 237 -12.70 15.08 21.22
CA HIS A 237 -11.52 14.59 21.95
C HIS A 237 -11.28 15.28 23.30
N LYS A 238 -11.97 16.37 23.62
CA LYS A 238 -11.88 16.97 24.96
C LYS A 238 -12.37 16.06 26.09
N TYR A 239 -13.23 15.12 25.76
CA TYR A 239 -13.86 14.19 26.72
C TYR A 239 -13.36 12.74 26.59
N ALA A 240 -12.52 12.45 25.59
CA ALA A 240 -11.97 11.11 25.38
C ALA A 240 -10.80 10.83 26.36
N ALA A 241 -10.74 9.61 26.85
CA ALA A 241 -9.65 9.18 27.72
C ALA A 241 -8.31 9.12 26.96
N VAL A 242 -7.23 9.54 27.62
CA VAL A 242 -5.87 9.71 27.09
C VAL A 242 -5.23 8.40 26.56
N THR A 243 -5.88 7.26 26.69
CA THR A 243 -5.32 5.93 26.42
C THR A 243 -5.16 5.60 24.93
N GLU A 244 -5.81 6.35 24.04
CA GLU A 244 -5.84 6.04 22.59
C GLU A 244 -4.66 6.62 21.79
N LEU A 245 -3.84 7.49 22.41
CA LEU A 245 -2.75 8.21 21.73
C LEU A 245 -1.46 7.39 21.48
N PHE A 246 -1.35 6.17 21.98
CA PHE A 246 -0.07 5.45 22.03
C PHE A 246 0.22 4.51 20.84
N ASN A 247 -0.73 4.22 19.96
CA ASN A 247 -0.56 3.18 18.94
C ASN A 247 -0.61 3.66 17.49
N GLY A 248 -0.27 4.93 17.21
CA GLY A 248 -0.37 5.47 15.85
C GLY A 248 -1.81 5.72 15.40
N GLU A 249 -2.78 5.55 16.29
CA GLU A 249 -4.16 5.91 16.07
C GLU A 249 -4.33 7.41 16.25
N ILE A 250 -4.98 8.04 15.29
CA ILE A 250 -5.28 9.48 15.36
C ILE A 250 -6.42 9.72 16.36
N GLY A 251 -7.33 8.77 16.47
CA GLY A 251 -8.55 8.86 17.26
C GLY A 251 -9.75 8.31 16.52
N GLU A 252 -10.92 8.51 17.09
CA GLU A 252 -12.20 8.02 16.58
C GLU A 252 -13.17 9.16 16.27
N LEU A 253 -13.82 9.11 15.12
CA LEU A 253 -14.84 10.06 14.73
C LEU A 253 -15.97 9.35 13.98
N HIS A 254 -17.24 9.61 14.36
CA HIS A 254 -18.43 9.03 13.76
C HIS A 254 -18.43 7.49 13.65
N GLY A 255 -17.72 6.81 14.58
CA GLY A 255 -17.58 5.34 14.56
C GLY A 255 -16.56 4.82 13.55
N VAL A 256 -15.66 5.70 13.09
CA VAL A 256 -14.47 5.35 12.29
C VAL A 256 -13.23 5.54 13.14
N ARG A 257 -12.42 4.51 13.22
CA ARG A 257 -11.09 4.52 13.81
C ARG A 257 -10.05 4.83 12.73
N PHE A 258 -9.31 5.91 12.90
CA PHE A 258 -8.34 6.35 11.91
C PHE A 258 -6.93 5.86 12.22
N ILE A 259 -6.25 5.35 11.18
CA ILE A 259 -4.84 4.93 11.20
C ILE A 259 -4.09 5.78 10.18
N GLU A 260 -2.98 6.38 10.58
CA GLU A 260 -2.11 7.12 9.66
C GLU A 260 -1.24 6.18 8.82
N SER A 261 -1.11 6.49 7.55
CA SER A 261 -0.19 5.82 6.64
C SER A 261 0.45 6.82 5.68
N THR A 262 1.76 6.90 5.71
CA THR A 262 2.53 7.67 4.71
C THR A 262 2.47 7.03 3.32
N ASN A 263 2.17 5.74 3.27
CA ASN A 263 2.01 4.98 2.03
C ASN A 263 0.61 5.12 1.40
N GLN A 264 -0.25 6.03 1.88
CA GLN A 264 -1.56 6.27 1.29
C GLN A 264 -1.42 6.88 -0.11
N LYS A 265 -2.36 6.54 -1.03
CA LYS A 265 -2.29 6.99 -2.43
C LYS A 265 -2.43 8.50 -2.55
N ILE A 266 -1.49 9.08 -3.29
CA ILE A 266 -1.47 10.48 -3.70
C ILE A 266 -1.52 10.53 -5.23
N TRP A 267 -2.43 11.33 -5.78
CA TRP A 267 -2.44 11.70 -7.18
C TRP A 267 -1.89 13.10 -7.34
N ASN A 268 -1.04 13.28 -8.33
CA ASN A 268 -0.51 14.57 -8.75
C ASN A 268 -0.23 14.48 -10.26
N ASP A 269 -1.28 14.37 -11.02
CA ASP A 269 -1.26 14.17 -12.46
C ASP A 269 -2.32 15.03 -13.16
N ASN A 270 -2.47 14.87 -14.47
CA ASN A 270 -3.43 15.60 -15.29
C ASN A 270 -4.91 15.35 -14.93
N THR A 271 -5.22 14.43 -14.06
CA THR A 271 -6.58 14.21 -13.52
C THR A 271 -6.86 15.08 -12.30
N CYS A 272 -5.83 15.71 -11.74
CA CYS A 272 -5.90 16.57 -10.56
C CYS A 272 -6.13 18.04 -10.94
N PRO A 273 -6.54 18.90 -9.99
CA PRO A 273 -6.72 20.33 -10.23
C PRO A 273 -5.41 21.00 -10.63
N VAL A 274 -5.47 21.90 -11.58
CA VAL A 274 -4.29 22.63 -12.05
C VAL A 274 -3.96 23.77 -11.08
N LYS A 275 -2.73 23.76 -10.55
CA LYS A 275 -2.18 24.85 -9.73
C LYS A 275 -1.56 25.95 -10.60
N THR A 276 -0.74 25.52 -11.58
CA THR A 276 -0.09 26.41 -12.55
C THR A 276 -0.21 25.79 -13.92
N ALA A 277 -0.79 26.49 -14.86
CA ALA A 277 -0.91 26.02 -16.24
C ALA A 277 0.47 25.91 -16.90
N ALA A 278 0.59 25.01 -17.86
CA ALA A 278 1.80 24.90 -18.67
C ALA A 278 2.04 26.22 -19.44
N SER A 279 3.25 26.77 -19.36
CA SER A 279 3.67 27.96 -20.11
C SER A 279 5.18 27.96 -20.31
N ASP A 280 5.65 28.52 -21.43
CA ASP A 280 7.07 28.75 -21.74
C ASP A 280 7.98 27.52 -21.51
N GLY A 281 7.56 26.33 -21.98
CA GLY A 281 8.34 25.10 -21.85
C GLY A 281 8.31 24.46 -20.47
N LYS A 282 7.59 25.04 -19.49
CA LYS A 282 7.37 24.43 -18.18
C LYS A 282 6.11 23.57 -18.20
N GLN A 283 6.19 22.41 -17.57
CA GLN A 283 5.03 21.51 -17.42
C GLN A 283 4.00 22.12 -16.44
N ALA A 284 2.73 21.72 -16.60
CA ALA A 284 1.69 22.08 -15.65
C ALA A 284 2.00 21.49 -14.27
N VAL A 285 1.75 22.29 -13.23
CA VAL A 285 1.81 21.83 -11.83
C VAL A 285 0.40 21.60 -11.34
N TYR A 286 0.17 20.47 -10.71
CA TYR A 286 -1.14 20.07 -10.20
C TYR A 286 -1.19 20.13 -8.68
N TYR A 287 -2.38 20.29 -8.12
CA TYR A 287 -2.59 20.07 -6.70
C TYR A 287 -2.61 18.58 -6.39
N SER A 288 -2.02 18.19 -5.28
CA SER A 288 -2.06 16.81 -4.81
C SER A 288 -3.45 16.47 -4.25
N VAL A 289 -3.98 15.34 -4.68
CA VAL A 289 -5.23 14.77 -4.17
C VAL A 289 -4.90 13.48 -3.44
N TYR A 290 -5.39 13.38 -2.22
CA TYR A 290 -5.14 12.27 -1.31
C TYR A 290 -6.34 11.34 -1.24
N ALA A 291 -6.07 10.04 -1.17
CA ALA A 291 -7.09 9.07 -0.86
C ALA A 291 -7.21 8.89 0.66
N THR A 292 -8.42 8.91 1.18
CA THR A 292 -8.76 8.37 2.49
C THR A 292 -9.69 7.18 2.27
N ILE A 293 -9.34 6.02 2.81
CA ILE A 293 -10.12 4.79 2.63
C ILE A 293 -10.83 4.46 3.93
N ILE A 294 -12.15 4.41 3.90
CA ILE A 294 -12.95 3.93 5.02
C ILE A 294 -13.54 2.57 4.65
N MET A 295 -13.30 1.56 5.49
CA MET A 295 -13.66 0.19 5.18
C MET A 295 -14.33 -0.53 6.35
N GLY A 296 -15.17 -1.50 5.99
CA GLY A 296 -15.74 -2.49 6.90
C GLY A 296 -14.99 -3.82 6.84
N LYS A 297 -15.52 -4.81 7.54
CA LYS A 297 -14.94 -6.15 7.61
C LYS A 297 -15.01 -6.87 6.26
N ASP A 298 -13.93 -7.62 5.94
CA ASP A 298 -13.83 -8.46 4.74
C ASP A 298 -14.06 -7.70 3.42
N ALA A 299 -13.71 -6.42 3.35
CA ALA A 299 -13.86 -5.62 2.14
C ALA A 299 -12.95 -6.09 1.01
N PHE A 300 -11.74 -6.52 1.34
CA PHE A 300 -10.75 -7.06 0.40
C PHE A 300 -9.99 -8.24 1.00
N ALA A 301 -9.38 -9.04 0.15
CA ALA A 301 -8.53 -10.15 0.55
C ALA A 301 -7.13 -10.02 -0.03
N MET A 302 -6.18 -10.61 0.69
CA MET A 302 -4.81 -10.82 0.25
C MET A 302 -4.56 -12.34 0.18
N ILE A 303 -3.93 -12.78 -0.89
CA ILE A 303 -3.48 -14.16 -1.03
C ILE A 303 -2.13 -14.27 -0.34
N ASP A 304 -2.06 -15.23 0.58
CA ASP A 304 -0.85 -15.59 1.32
C ASP A 304 -0.45 -17.02 0.92
N PRO A 305 0.46 -17.19 -0.05
CA PRO A 305 0.85 -18.52 -0.50
C PRO A 305 1.66 -19.23 0.58
N ASP A 306 1.37 -20.49 0.82
CA ASP A 306 2.06 -21.32 1.80
C ASP A 306 3.54 -21.50 1.44
N GLY A 307 4.42 -20.88 2.23
CA GLY A 307 5.86 -20.87 2.03
C GLY A 307 6.40 -19.91 0.96
N GLY A 308 5.61 -18.92 0.53
CA GLY A 308 6.01 -17.95 -0.50
C GLY A 308 5.85 -16.48 -0.12
N THR A 309 5.57 -16.17 1.14
CA THR A 309 5.24 -14.81 1.59
C THR A 309 6.38 -13.82 1.34
N MET A 310 7.55 -14.15 1.80
CA MET A 310 8.78 -13.40 1.52
C MET A 310 9.97 -14.33 1.77
N GLU A 311 10.80 -14.51 0.76
CA GLU A 311 12.02 -15.33 0.84
C GLU A 311 13.22 -14.44 0.63
N MET A 312 14.14 -14.44 1.60
CA MET A 312 15.43 -13.78 1.46
C MET A 312 16.42 -14.72 0.76
N ILE A 313 17.14 -14.19 -0.21
CA ILE A 313 18.16 -14.91 -0.98
C ILE A 313 19.48 -14.19 -0.80
N VAL A 314 20.42 -14.83 -0.11
CA VAL A 314 21.79 -14.34 0.03
C VAL A 314 22.70 -15.26 -0.75
N LYS A 315 23.46 -14.70 -1.68
CA LYS A 315 24.48 -15.42 -2.45
C LYS A 315 25.84 -14.79 -2.17
N THR A 316 26.76 -15.62 -1.71
CA THR A 316 28.15 -15.22 -1.47
C THR A 316 28.94 -15.12 -2.78
N LYS A 317 30.17 -14.64 -2.73
CA LYS A 317 31.05 -14.40 -3.87
C LYS A 317 31.13 -15.58 -4.84
N GLY A 318 31.25 -16.82 -4.34
CA GLY A 318 31.28 -18.01 -5.19
C GLY A 318 29.93 -18.42 -5.80
N GLU A 319 28.81 -17.96 -5.23
CA GLU A 319 27.46 -18.23 -5.76
C GLU A 319 26.92 -17.12 -6.67
N ALA A 320 27.37 -15.88 -6.44
CA ALA A 320 26.84 -14.69 -7.11
C ALA A 320 27.67 -14.27 -8.33
N GLY A 321 28.93 -14.65 -8.35
CA GLY A 321 29.91 -13.92 -8.94
C GLY A 321 30.47 -14.07 -10.26
N GLY A 322 30.62 -14.29 -11.26
CA GLY A 322 31.52 -14.21 -12.43
C GLY A 322 32.88 -14.88 -12.21
N PRO A 323 33.78 -14.83 -13.25
CA PRO A 323 35.03 -15.60 -13.22
C PRO A 323 36.03 -15.24 -12.11
N LEU A 324 35.87 -14.07 -11.50
CA LEU A 324 36.75 -13.57 -10.43
C LEU A 324 36.06 -13.49 -9.06
N GLU A 325 34.82 -13.98 -8.93
CA GLU A 325 34.04 -14.03 -7.67
C GLU A 325 34.01 -12.70 -6.90
N GLN A 326 33.86 -11.57 -7.62
CA GLN A 326 34.03 -10.23 -7.06
C GLN A 326 32.75 -9.67 -6.41
N PHE A 327 31.62 -10.41 -6.44
CA PHE A 327 30.34 -9.90 -5.99
C PHE A 327 29.62 -10.87 -5.06
N SER A 328 28.93 -10.33 -4.06
CA SER A 328 27.87 -10.99 -3.30
C SER A 328 26.53 -10.33 -3.57
N THR A 329 25.44 -11.04 -3.46
CA THR A 329 24.11 -10.49 -3.65
C THR A 329 23.19 -10.81 -2.49
N VAL A 330 22.43 -9.81 -2.08
CA VAL A 330 21.36 -9.92 -1.10
C VAL A 330 20.09 -9.47 -1.77
N GLY A 331 19.04 -10.26 -1.68
CA GLY A 331 17.78 -9.92 -2.31
C GLY A 331 16.61 -10.62 -1.63
N TYR A 332 15.41 -10.15 -1.95
CA TYR A 332 14.17 -10.81 -1.56
C TYR A 332 13.30 -11.07 -2.78
N LYS A 333 12.46 -12.06 -2.67
CA LYS A 333 11.33 -12.27 -3.57
C LYS A 333 10.09 -12.60 -2.74
N TYR A 334 8.93 -12.20 -3.24
CA TYR A 334 7.65 -12.59 -2.67
C TYR A 334 6.64 -12.85 -3.76
N GLU A 335 5.68 -13.68 -3.46
CA GLU A 335 4.51 -13.91 -4.28
C GLU A 335 3.28 -13.45 -3.52
N GLY A 336 2.39 -12.78 -4.21
CA GLY A 336 1.16 -12.32 -3.57
C GLY A 336 0.24 -11.67 -4.58
N ALA A 337 -0.98 -11.49 -4.16
CA ALA A 337 -1.98 -10.68 -4.85
C ALA A 337 -3.04 -10.22 -3.87
N ALA A 338 -3.71 -9.14 -4.21
CA ALA A 338 -4.85 -8.64 -3.46
C ALA A 338 -6.04 -8.50 -4.39
N LYS A 339 -7.26 -8.67 -3.84
CA LYS A 339 -8.51 -8.49 -4.58
C LYS A 339 -9.59 -7.89 -3.70
N ARG A 340 -10.32 -6.94 -4.23
CA ARG A 340 -11.55 -6.44 -3.62
C ARG A 340 -12.61 -7.53 -3.67
N LEU A 341 -13.20 -7.84 -2.52
CA LEU A 341 -14.29 -8.83 -2.43
C LEU A 341 -15.65 -8.17 -2.48
N TYR A 342 -15.81 -7.04 -1.79
CA TYR A 342 -17.07 -6.31 -1.69
C TYR A 342 -16.80 -4.82 -1.87
N GLU A 343 -17.13 -4.30 -3.04
CA GLU A 343 -17.00 -2.87 -3.37
C GLU A 343 -17.84 -1.99 -2.41
N GLU A 344 -18.98 -2.49 -1.98
CA GLU A 344 -19.95 -1.79 -1.13
C GLU A 344 -19.47 -1.62 0.32
N ARG A 345 -18.42 -2.38 0.72
CA ARG A 345 -17.88 -2.34 2.09
C ARG A 345 -16.70 -1.40 2.26
N MET A 346 -16.36 -0.66 1.23
CA MET A 346 -15.32 0.35 1.28
C MET A 346 -15.73 1.60 0.52
N VAL A 347 -15.33 2.76 1.05
CA VAL A 347 -15.52 4.07 0.42
C VAL A 347 -14.17 4.75 0.33
N ARG A 348 -13.83 5.22 -0.87
CA ARG A 348 -12.66 6.05 -1.11
C ARG A 348 -13.09 7.51 -1.12
N ILE A 349 -12.61 8.29 -0.15
CA ILE A 349 -12.77 9.74 -0.13
C ILE A 349 -11.53 10.35 -0.77
N GLU A 350 -11.74 11.25 -1.72
CA GLU A 350 -10.68 12.01 -2.35
C GLU A 350 -10.75 13.46 -1.85
N SER A 351 -9.65 13.94 -1.27
CA SER A 351 -9.54 15.28 -0.70
C SER A 351 -8.24 15.94 -1.10
N THR A 352 -8.20 17.26 -1.13
CA THR A 352 -6.96 18.03 -1.09
C THR A 352 -6.53 18.25 0.37
N SER A 353 -5.37 18.85 0.61
CA SER A 353 -4.92 19.19 1.94
C SER A 353 -4.49 20.64 1.99
N ALA A 354 -4.84 21.32 3.08
CA ALA A 354 -4.37 22.68 3.37
C ALA A 354 -2.90 22.69 3.86
N TYR A 355 -2.43 21.56 4.43
CA TYR A 355 -1.05 21.44 4.90
C TYR A 355 -0.07 21.32 3.75
N SER A 356 -0.33 20.44 2.78
CA SER A 356 0.54 20.23 1.61
C SER A 356 -0.26 20.20 0.32
N ALA A 357 0.10 21.09 -0.59
CA ALA A 357 -0.62 21.26 -1.84
C ALA A 357 0.03 20.55 -3.04
N THR A 358 1.28 20.08 -2.92
CA THR A 358 2.08 19.59 -4.05
C THR A 358 3.00 18.42 -3.70
N ASP A 359 2.52 17.49 -2.89
CA ASP A 359 3.26 16.26 -2.62
C ASP A 359 3.38 15.43 -3.91
N PRO A 360 4.50 14.74 -4.13
CA PRO A 360 4.68 13.90 -5.30
C PRO A 360 3.69 12.73 -5.31
N ALA A 361 3.25 12.32 -6.49
CA ALA A 361 2.48 11.10 -6.66
C ALA A 361 3.28 9.85 -6.24
N ASN A 362 2.61 8.84 -5.69
CA ASN A 362 3.26 7.63 -5.19
C ASN A 362 2.66 6.32 -5.73
#